data_bf45643dc509b089b5e6c5dfc7a8fc81
#
_entry.id   bf45643dc509b089b5e6c5dfc7a8fc81
#
_cell.length_a   1.000
_cell.length_b   1.000
_cell.length_c   1.000
_cell.angle_alpha   90.00
_cell.angle_beta   90.00
_cell.angle_gamma   90.00
#
_symmetry.space_group_name_H-M   'P 1'
#
loop_
_entity.id
_entity.type
_entity.pdbx_description
1 polymer ?
#
loop_
_entity_poly.entity_id
_entity_poly.type
_entity_poly.pdbx_seq_one_letter_code
_entity_poly.pdbx_strand_id
1 'polypeptide(L)'
;MAEETSAEEKSAPIAPGLAMALAPVEEDAPRRRGPDPLAALRNWTPRTRLGRMVMNGEVLTYEEALATGFPIREVEIVDALLPEMEDDVLSVNMIQRMTDSGRRVRFNVLCAVGNGDGYVGLSICKGKEVASTIQKAITQAKLNLIPVFRGNGSWESAEGPGLSIPFKATGRSGSTRVTLLPAPSGKGLVIGDYGRRVLKLAGVEDVWSRSSGQTRSTINFAKATFNALEVLGRAKVNDQVRDKLHITIGRRNA
;
A
#
# COMPACT_ATOMS: atom_id res chain seq x y z
N MET A 1 -69.45 7.97 31.32
CA MET A 1 -69.29 6.56 30.95
C MET A 1 -69.06 6.55 29.48
N ALA A 2 -67.83 6.44 29.11
CA ALA A 2 -67.38 6.25 27.74
C ALA A 2 -66.32 5.19 27.83
N GLU A 3 -66.55 4.06 27.19
CA GLU A 3 -65.67 2.90 27.12
C GLU A 3 -64.55 3.18 26.09
N GLU A 4 -63.29 3.06 26.53
CA GLU A 4 -62.12 3.01 25.70
C GLU A 4 -61.98 1.61 25.13
N THR A 5 -62.07 1.48 23.81
CA THR A 5 -61.66 0.27 23.07
C THR A 5 -60.28 0.47 22.47
N SER A 6 -59.29 -0.17 23.11
CA SER A 6 -57.95 -0.30 22.61
C SER A 6 -57.89 -1.26 21.40
N ALA A 7 -57.52 -0.74 20.25
CA ALA A 7 -57.22 -1.54 19.07
C ALA A 7 -55.76 -2.06 19.15
N GLU A 8 -55.62 -3.35 19.43
CA GLU A 8 -54.35 -4.06 19.26
C GLU A 8 -54.06 -4.24 17.76
N GLU A 9 -53.09 -3.52 17.25
CA GLU A 9 -52.50 -3.76 15.94
C GLU A 9 -51.65 -5.04 15.95
N LYS A 10 -52.22 -6.11 15.41
CA LYS A 10 -51.47 -7.36 15.16
C LYS A 10 -50.47 -7.15 14.03
N SER A 11 -49.18 -7.03 14.38
CA SER A 11 -48.10 -7.09 13.43
C SER A 11 -48.03 -8.48 12.78
N ALA A 12 -48.16 -8.52 11.45
CA ALA A 12 -48.06 -9.73 10.67
C ALA A 12 -46.63 -10.31 10.74
N PRO A 13 -46.48 -11.65 10.77
CA PRO A 13 -45.14 -12.27 10.81
C PRO A 13 -44.38 -12.03 9.51
N ILE A 14 -43.18 -11.49 9.64
CA ILE A 14 -42.23 -11.29 8.53
C ILE A 14 -41.84 -12.65 7.93
N ALA A 15 -41.96 -12.79 6.61
CA ALA A 15 -41.69 -14.00 5.88
C ALA A 15 -40.22 -14.46 6.10
N PRO A 16 -39.95 -15.77 6.28
CA PRO A 16 -38.61 -16.28 6.64
C PRO A 16 -37.51 -16.07 5.61
N GLY A 17 -37.84 -15.62 4.40
CA GLY A 17 -36.86 -15.31 3.35
C GLY A 17 -36.16 -13.95 3.49
N LEU A 18 -36.69 -13.00 4.28
CA LEU A 18 -36.10 -11.67 4.44
C LEU A 18 -35.10 -11.58 5.61
N ALA A 19 -35.16 -12.52 6.54
CA ALA A 19 -34.23 -12.59 7.68
C ALA A 19 -32.83 -13.03 7.27
N MET A 20 -32.67 -13.67 6.09
CA MET A 20 -31.39 -14.15 5.59
C MET A 20 -30.56 -13.05 4.86
N ALA A 21 -31.19 -11.92 4.55
CA ALA A 21 -30.54 -10.77 3.87
C ALA A 21 -29.91 -9.77 4.84
N LEU A 22 -30.11 -9.92 6.15
CA LEU A 22 -29.59 -9.05 7.21
C LEU A 22 -28.58 -9.74 8.14
N ALA A 23 -27.94 -10.84 7.66
CA ALA A 23 -26.79 -11.38 8.37
C ALA A 23 -25.68 -10.31 8.35
N PRO A 24 -25.10 -9.97 9.51
CA PRO A 24 -23.94 -9.06 9.52
C PRO A 24 -22.85 -9.71 8.67
N VAL A 25 -22.33 -8.93 7.73
CA VAL A 25 -21.12 -9.28 7.00
C VAL A 25 -20.05 -9.49 8.07
N GLU A 26 -19.63 -10.73 8.29
CA GLU A 26 -18.48 -11.05 9.15
C GLU A 26 -17.26 -10.31 8.58
N GLU A 27 -17.00 -9.13 9.12
CA GLU A 27 -15.72 -8.47 9.03
C GLU A 27 -14.73 -9.31 9.84
N ASP A 28 -13.62 -9.65 9.23
CA ASP A 28 -12.48 -10.40 9.77
C ASP A 28 -12.55 -11.93 9.77
N ALA A 29 -12.50 -12.49 8.57
CA ALA A 29 -11.75 -13.73 8.43
C ALA A 29 -10.25 -13.40 8.68
N PRO A 30 -9.55 -14.08 9.63
CA PRO A 30 -8.15 -13.83 9.89
C PRO A 30 -7.37 -14.01 8.59
N ARG A 31 -6.80 -12.91 8.07
CA ARG A 31 -5.93 -12.93 6.90
C ARG A 31 -4.88 -14.00 7.20
N ARG A 32 -4.78 -15.03 6.37
CA ARG A 32 -3.77 -16.07 6.52
C ARG A 32 -2.42 -15.35 6.47
N ARG A 33 -1.81 -15.15 7.63
CA ARG A 33 -0.44 -14.67 7.73
C ARG A 33 0.42 -15.64 6.96
N GLY A 34 1.18 -15.13 5.99
CA GLY A 34 2.21 -15.91 5.33
C GLY A 34 3.20 -16.50 6.36
N PRO A 35 4.14 -17.33 5.97
CA PRO A 35 5.14 -17.89 6.87
C PRO A 35 5.80 -16.75 7.65
N ASP A 36 5.94 -16.91 8.98
CA ASP A 36 6.51 -15.90 9.86
C ASP A 36 7.87 -15.41 9.35
N PRO A 37 8.03 -14.12 9.07
CA PRO A 37 9.27 -13.57 8.52
C PRO A 37 10.47 -13.84 9.43
N LEU A 38 10.26 -13.91 10.75
CA LEU A 38 11.27 -14.25 11.74
C LEU A 38 11.78 -15.70 11.66
N ALA A 39 10.93 -16.64 11.21
CA ALA A 39 11.35 -18.03 11.00
C ALA A 39 12.28 -18.16 9.78
N ALA A 40 12.05 -17.36 8.73
CA ALA A 40 12.92 -17.32 7.57
C ALA A 40 14.32 -16.75 7.88
N LEU A 41 14.41 -15.80 8.82
CA LEU A 41 15.67 -15.19 9.25
C LEU A 41 16.59 -16.16 10.01
N ARG A 42 16.04 -17.15 10.72
CA ARG A 42 16.85 -18.13 11.48
C ARG A 42 17.73 -19.00 10.56
N ASN A 43 17.28 -19.26 9.35
CA ASN A 43 17.97 -20.12 8.37
C ASN A 43 18.63 -19.31 7.25
N TRP A 44 18.65 -17.97 7.35
CA TRP A 44 19.19 -17.13 6.32
C TRP A 44 20.72 -17.08 6.36
N THR A 45 21.35 -17.36 5.23
CA THR A 45 22.79 -17.18 5.02
C THR A 45 23.01 -16.05 4.00
N PRO A 46 23.55 -14.89 4.41
CA PRO A 46 23.69 -13.74 3.53
C PRO A 46 24.68 -14.00 2.40
N ARG A 47 24.26 -13.74 1.18
CA ARG A 47 25.08 -13.86 -0.03
C ARG A 47 25.68 -12.52 -0.44
N THR A 48 24.99 -11.40 -0.15
CA THR A 48 25.44 -10.06 -0.51
C THR A 48 26.28 -9.42 0.60
N ARG A 49 27.05 -8.39 0.24
CA ARG A 49 27.82 -7.60 1.21
C ARG A 49 26.89 -6.92 2.21
N LEU A 50 25.79 -6.31 1.71
CA LEU A 50 24.78 -5.66 2.58
C LEU A 50 24.15 -6.66 3.55
N GLY A 51 23.82 -7.87 3.09
CA GLY A 51 23.26 -8.91 3.97
C GLY A 51 24.19 -9.30 5.11
N ARG A 52 25.51 -9.36 4.85
CA ARG A 52 26.50 -9.61 5.90
C ARG A 52 26.60 -8.46 6.92
N MET A 53 26.52 -7.20 6.45
CA MET A 53 26.54 -6.02 7.33
C MET A 53 25.29 -5.99 8.23
N VAL A 54 24.13 -6.33 7.70
CA VAL A 54 22.87 -6.43 8.49
C VAL A 54 22.96 -7.56 9.51
N MET A 55 23.51 -8.73 9.12
CA MET A 55 23.66 -9.86 10.05
C MET A 55 24.70 -9.60 11.16
N ASN A 56 25.74 -8.82 10.85
CA ASN A 56 26.75 -8.39 11.83
C ASN A 56 26.25 -7.25 12.76
N GLY A 57 25.06 -6.66 12.47
CA GLY A 57 24.53 -5.54 13.24
C GLY A 57 25.19 -4.18 12.95
N GLU A 58 25.93 -4.06 11.84
CA GLU A 58 26.53 -2.79 11.39
C GLU A 58 25.46 -1.83 10.82
N VAL A 59 24.35 -2.37 10.32
CA VAL A 59 23.22 -1.65 9.76
C VAL A 59 21.97 -2.09 10.51
N LEU A 60 21.36 -1.18 11.25
CA LEU A 60 20.19 -1.45 12.09
C LEU A 60 18.90 -0.91 11.48
N THR A 61 18.99 0.15 10.66
CA THR A 61 17.83 0.80 10.07
C THR A 61 17.82 0.65 8.55
N TYR A 62 16.62 0.66 7.96
CA TYR A 62 16.45 0.61 6.51
C TYR A 62 17.05 1.85 5.81
N GLU A 63 17.03 3.00 6.49
CA GLU A 63 17.63 4.25 6.00
C GLU A 63 19.15 4.15 5.89
N GLU A 64 19.80 3.56 6.89
CA GLU A 64 21.24 3.27 6.85
C GLU A 64 21.55 2.32 5.70
N ALA A 65 20.73 1.28 5.48
CA ALA A 65 20.89 0.37 4.35
C ALA A 65 20.84 1.11 3.00
N LEU A 66 19.91 2.05 2.83
CA LEU A 66 19.84 2.89 1.64
C LEU A 66 21.03 3.85 1.53
N ALA A 67 21.51 4.42 2.65
CA ALA A 67 22.66 5.33 2.69
C ALA A 67 23.97 4.65 2.28
N THR A 68 24.13 3.32 2.46
CA THR A 68 25.30 2.58 1.98
C THR A 68 25.44 2.57 0.46
N GLY A 69 24.35 2.83 -0.27
CA GLY A 69 24.31 2.83 -1.73
C GLY A 69 24.41 1.43 -2.37
N PHE A 70 24.43 0.35 -1.58
CA PHE A 70 24.40 -1.00 -2.13
C PHE A 70 22.98 -1.41 -2.54
N PRO A 71 22.80 -2.10 -3.69
CA PRO A 71 21.50 -2.57 -4.11
C PRO A 71 20.99 -3.69 -3.20
N ILE A 72 19.76 -3.56 -2.73
CA ILE A 72 19.07 -4.60 -1.95
C ILE A 72 18.60 -5.69 -2.92
N ARG A 73 19.15 -6.90 -2.80
CA ARG A 73 18.84 -8.06 -3.67
C ARG A 73 18.24 -9.23 -2.92
N GLU A 74 18.35 -9.25 -1.59
CA GLU A 74 17.83 -10.29 -0.71
C GLU A 74 16.62 -9.76 0.02
N VAL A 75 15.52 -10.53 0.03
CA VAL A 75 14.26 -10.13 0.67
C VAL A 75 14.38 -10.18 2.18
N GLU A 76 15.19 -11.11 2.65
CA GLU A 76 15.45 -11.33 4.07
C GLU A 76 16.04 -10.09 4.76
N ILE A 77 16.79 -9.26 4.02
CA ILE A 77 17.28 -7.97 4.52
C ILE A 77 16.10 -7.05 4.89
N VAL A 78 15.08 -7.01 4.02
CA VAL A 78 13.89 -6.19 4.25
C VAL A 78 13.09 -6.73 5.42
N ASP A 79 12.91 -8.05 5.49
CA ASP A 79 12.18 -8.70 6.58
C ASP A 79 12.90 -8.55 7.95
N ALA A 80 14.24 -8.43 7.94
CA ALA A 80 15.01 -8.16 9.15
C ALA A 80 14.90 -6.71 9.64
N LEU A 81 14.96 -5.74 8.69
CA LEU A 81 14.94 -4.31 9.03
C LEU A 81 13.51 -3.76 9.23
N LEU A 82 12.53 -4.35 8.54
CA LEU A 82 11.12 -3.96 8.56
C LEU A 82 10.21 -5.18 8.84
N PRO A 83 10.11 -5.64 10.09
CA PRO A 83 9.33 -6.84 10.42
C PRO A 83 7.82 -6.67 10.26
N GLU A 84 7.30 -5.44 10.33
CA GLU A 84 5.87 -5.12 10.25
C GLU A 84 5.45 -4.76 8.83
N MET A 85 5.56 -5.71 7.90
CA MET A 85 5.17 -5.49 6.52
C MET A 85 3.80 -6.10 6.23
N GLU A 86 2.89 -5.28 5.70
CA GLU A 86 1.60 -5.71 5.18
C GLU A 86 1.68 -5.83 3.66
N ASP A 87 1.02 -6.86 3.11
CA ASP A 87 0.88 -7.06 1.66
C ASP A 87 -0.59 -6.99 1.24
N ASP A 88 -0.83 -6.38 0.08
CA ASP A 88 -2.15 -6.30 -0.54
C ASP A 88 -2.07 -6.64 -2.03
N VAL A 89 -2.91 -7.57 -2.45
CA VAL A 89 -3.03 -7.95 -3.87
C VAL A 89 -4.05 -7.04 -4.53
N LEU A 90 -3.56 -6.05 -5.26
CA LEU A 90 -4.40 -5.04 -5.89
C LEU A 90 -5.22 -5.59 -7.07
N SER A 91 -4.62 -6.43 -7.91
CA SER A 91 -5.28 -6.95 -9.11
C SER A 91 -4.66 -8.26 -9.57
N VAL A 92 -5.51 -9.21 -9.94
CA VAL A 92 -5.12 -10.48 -10.60
C VAL A 92 -5.83 -10.55 -11.94
N ASN A 93 -5.07 -10.54 -13.03
CA ASN A 93 -5.59 -10.58 -14.38
C ASN A 93 -5.09 -11.81 -15.14
N MET A 94 -6.00 -12.53 -15.77
CA MET A 94 -5.67 -13.61 -16.69
C MET A 94 -5.28 -13.04 -18.04
N ILE A 95 -4.10 -13.41 -18.53
CA ILE A 95 -3.62 -13.04 -19.87
C ILE A 95 -3.58 -14.31 -20.72
N GLN A 96 -4.22 -14.26 -21.87
CA GLN A 96 -4.28 -15.37 -22.81
C GLN A 96 -3.60 -14.99 -24.12
N ARG A 97 -2.73 -15.87 -24.60
CA ARG A 97 -2.09 -15.74 -25.91
C ARG A 97 -2.37 -17.00 -26.73
N MET A 98 -2.79 -16.83 -27.96
CA MET A 98 -2.92 -17.93 -28.93
C MET A 98 -1.53 -18.28 -29.49
N THR A 99 -1.26 -19.56 -29.57
CA THR A 99 -0.09 -20.14 -30.23
C THR A 99 -0.58 -21.21 -31.21
N ASP A 100 0.31 -21.70 -32.10
CA ASP A 100 -0.03 -22.74 -33.09
C ASP A 100 -0.60 -24.02 -32.46
N SER A 101 -0.14 -24.34 -31.24
CA SER A 101 -0.59 -25.50 -30.45
C SER A 101 -1.71 -25.19 -29.45
N GLY A 102 -2.42 -24.06 -29.56
CA GLY A 102 -3.55 -23.68 -28.74
C GLY A 102 -3.31 -22.48 -27.83
N ARG A 103 -4.14 -22.37 -26.79
CA ARG A 103 -4.15 -21.21 -25.87
C ARG A 103 -3.09 -21.38 -24.78
N ARG A 104 -2.24 -20.37 -24.60
CA ARG A 104 -1.35 -20.28 -23.44
C ARG A 104 -1.87 -19.22 -22.46
N VAL A 105 -2.24 -19.68 -21.27
CA VAL A 105 -2.74 -18.82 -20.20
C VAL A 105 -1.61 -18.45 -19.25
N ARG A 106 -1.57 -17.18 -18.82
CA ARG A 106 -0.71 -16.68 -17.75
C ARG A 106 -1.48 -15.72 -16.87
N PHE A 107 -1.10 -15.63 -15.63
CA PHE A 107 -1.67 -14.69 -14.68
C PHE A 107 -0.71 -13.53 -14.46
N ASN A 108 -1.26 -12.32 -14.44
CA ASN A 108 -0.54 -11.09 -14.13
C ASN A 108 -1.06 -10.55 -12.80
N VAL A 109 -0.19 -10.52 -11.80
CA VAL A 109 -0.52 -10.08 -10.46
C VAL A 109 0.15 -8.75 -10.18
N LEU A 110 -0.63 -7.78 -9.72
CA LEU A 110 -0.19 -6.51 -9.18
C LEU A 110 -0.30 -6.58 -7.67
N CYS A 111 0.82 -6.43 -6.97
CA CYS A 111 0.89 -6.46 -5.51
C CYS A 111 1.56 -5.19 -4.99
N ALA A 112 1.04 -4.67 -3.88
CA ALA A 112 1.66 -3.62 -3.10
C ALA A 112 2.05 -4.17 -1.73
N VAL A 113 3.16 -3.70 -1.19
CA VAL A 113 3.66 -4.06 0.14
C VAL A 113 4.05 -2.77 0.84
N GLY A 114 3.77 -2.66 2.13
CA GLY A 114 4.14 -1.48 2.92
C GLY A 114 4.09 -1.76 4.41
N ASN A 115 4.67 -0.88 5.19
CA ASN A 115 4.66 -0.97 6.65
C ASN A 115 3.63 -0.06 7.32
N GLY A 116 2.81 0.67 6.53
CA GLY A 116 1.91 1.69 7.08
C GLY A 116 2.63 2.90 7.72
N ASP A 117 3.96 2.94 7.67
CA ASP A 117 4.77 3.97 8.31
C ASP A 117 5.94 4.47 7.43
N GLY A 118 5.63 4.83 6.20
CA GLY A 118 6.55 5.56 5.33
C GLY A 118 7.36 4.72 4.35
N TYR A 119 7.12 3.43 4.22
CA TYR A 119 7.72 2.60 3.18
C TYR A 119 6.64 1.90 2.38
N VAL A 120 6.76 1.94 1.07
CA VAL A 120 5.84 1.24 0.17
C VAL A 120 6.60 0.68 -1.02
N GLY A 121 6.22 -0.52 -1.45
CA GLY A 121 6.73 -1.19 -2.63
C GLY A 121 5.60 -1.63 -3.53
N LEU A 122 5.82 -1.58 -4.83
CA LEU A 122 4.87 -2.03 -5.83
C LEU A 122 5.57 -2.95 -6.83
N SER A 123 4.92 -4.06 -7.17
CA SER A 123 5.44 -4.98 -8.19
C SER A 123 4.37 -5.52 -9.10
N ILE A 124 4.80 -5.97 -10.27
CA ILE A 124 3.97 -6.69 -11.23
C ILE A 124 4.70 -7.93 -11.66
N CYS A 125 4.13 -9.09 -11.38
CA CYS A 125 4.68 -10.37 -11.78
C CYS A 125 3.74 -11.16 -12.68
N LYS A 126 4.34 -11.98 -13.55
CA LYS A 126 3.62 -12.89 -14.45
C LYS A 126 4.04 -14.33 -14.16
N GLY A 127 3.05 -15.23 -14.08
CA GLY A 127 3.29 -16.65 -13.85
C GLY A 127 2.27 -17.55 -14.52
N LYS A 128 2.47 -18.85 -14.41
CA LYS A 128 1.53 -19.86 -14.90
C LYS A 128 0.41 -20.16 -13.91
N GLU A 129 0.72 -20.08 -12.62
CA GLU A 129 -0.15 -20.35 -11.50
C GLU A 129 -0.35 -19.10 -10.64
N VAL A 130 -1.55 -18.90 -10.08
CA VAL A 130 -1.88 -17.68 -9.33
C VAL A 130 -1.12 -17.61 -8.01
N ALA A 131 -1.12 -18.71 -7.22
CA ALA A 131 -0.52 -18.74 -5.88
C ALA A 131 0.99 -18.43 -5.92
N SER A 132 1.74 -19.15 -6.76
CA SER A 132 3.19 -18.93 -6.93
C SER A 132 3.51 -17.56 -7.51
N THR A 133 2.62 -16.99 -8.34
CA THR A 133 2.79 -15.64 -8.90
C THR A 133 2.55 -14.57 -7.85
N ILE A 134 1.60 -14.75 -6.93
CA ILE A 134 1.37 -13.82 -5.81
C ILE A 134 2.61 -13.79 -4.91
N GLN A 135 3.14 -14.93 -4.50
CA GLN A 135 4.36 -14.99 -3.67
C GLN A 135 5.54 -14.30 -4.35
N LYS A 136 5.73 -14.57 -5.65
CA LYS A 136 6.76 -13.89 -6.45
C LYS A 136 6.53 -12.37 -6.52
N ALA A 137 5.27 -11.92 -6.61
CA ALA A 137 4.95 -10.51 -6.62
C ALA A 137 5.28 -9.85 -5.27
N ILE A 138 4.94 -10.47 -4.15
CA ILE A 138 5.28 -9.97 -2.81
C ILE A 138 6.80 -9.85 -2.65
N THR A 139 7.55 -10.91 -2.99
CA THR A 139 9.02 -10.91 -2.99
C THR A 139 9.59 -9.75 -3.80
N GLN A 140 9.10 -9.55 -5.02
CA GLN A 140 9.56 -8.47 -5.89
C GLN A 140 9.12 -7.09 -5.39
N ALA A 141 7.97 -6.95 -4.71
CA ALA A 141 7.51 -5.69 -4.13
C ALA A 141 8.39 -5.29 -2.94
N LYS A 142 8.79 -6.23 -2.10
CA LYS A 142 9.73 -6.00 -1.00
C LYS A 142 11.11 -5.50 -1.49
N LEU A 143 11.58 -5.99 -2.64
CA LEU A 143 12.83 -5.50 -3.23
C LEU A 143 12.70 -4.12 -3.89
N ASN A 144 11.47 -3.67 -4.17
CA ASN A 144 11.19 -2.39 -4.82
C ASN A 144 10.56 -1.38 -3.85
N LEU A 145 11.00 -1.39 -2.60
CA LEU A 145 10.56 -0.45 -1.57
C LEU A 145 11.16 0.93 -1.79
N ILE A 146 10.31 1.95 -1.64
CA ILE A 146 10.72 3.35 -1.64
C ILE A 146 10.36 4.02 -0.31
N PRO A 147 11.19 4.93 0.20
CA PRO A 147 10.82 5.80 1.31
C PRO A 147 9.83 6.85 0.81
N VAL A 148 8.80 7.11 1.61
CA VAL A 148 7.77 8.10 1.33
C VAL A 148 7.95 9.30 2.23
N PHE A 149 7.96 10.51 1.65
CA PHE A 149 7.98 11.76 2.38
C PHE A 149 6.56 12.09 2.84
N ARG A 150 6.38 12.22 4.13
CA ARG A 150 5.13 12.65 4.76
C ARG A 150 5.37 14.00 5.43
N GLY A 151 4.34 14.84 5.44
CA GLY A 151 4.46 16.18 6.03
C GLY A 151 3.14 16.94 5.99
N ASN A 152 3.15 18.16 6.49
CA ASN A 152 2.00 19.06 6.54
C ASN A 152 2.11 20.11 5.43
N GLY A 153 1.84 19.74 4.18
CA GLY A 153 1.91 20.66 3.04
C GLY A 153 0.66 21.52 2.82
N SER A 154 -0.42 21.30 3.59
CA SER A 154 -1.63 22.11 3.52
C SER A 154 -1.51 23.37 4.38
N TRP A 155 -1.99 24.51 3.88
CA TRP A 155 -2.00 25.77 4.62
C TRP A 155 -2.92 25.75 5.86
N GLU A 156 -3.91 24.84 5.88
CA GLU A 156 -4.82 24.62 7.01
C GLU A 156 -4.22 23.71 8.10
N SER A 157 -3.17 22.95 7.79
CA SER A 157 -2.51 22.01 8.72
C SER A 157 -1.32 22.69 9.38
N ALA A 158 -1.56 23.65 10.28
CA ALA A 158 -0.49 24.44 10.89
C ALA A 158 0.34 23.64 11.90
N GLU A 159 -0.26 22.69 12.64
CA GLU A 159 0.38 21.96 13.73
C GLU A 159 -0.05 20.48 13.72
N GLY A 160 0.88 19.58 14.01
CA GLY A 160 0.62 18.14 14.16
C GLY A 160 1.56 17.24 13.36
N PRO A 161 1.49 15.94 13.58
CA PRO A 161 2.30 14.98 12.85
C PRO A 161 1.91 15.00 11.36
N GLY A 162 2.92 14.98 10.49
CA GLY A 162 2.74 14.97 9.04
C GLY A 162 2.03 13.69 8.56
N LEU A 163 0.71 13.74 8.42
CA LEU A 163 -0.14 12.64 7.93
C LEU A 163 -0.43 12.75 6.43
N SER A 164 -0.09 13.88 5.85
CA SER A 164 -0.28 14.18 4.43
C SER A 164 1.06 14.17 3.68
N ILE A 165 1.06 14.68 2.48
CA ILE A 165 2.26 14.90 1.67
C ILE A 165 2.75 16.35 1.80
N PRO A 166 4.07 16.61 1.75
CA PRO A 166 4.61 17.94 1.96
C PRO A 166 4.34 18.92 0.82
N PHE A 167 4.26 18.45 -0.41
CA PHE A 167 4.03 19.27 -1.59
C PHE A 167 3.38 18.46 -2.72
N LYS A 168 2.90 19.18 -3.73
CA LYS A 168 2.27 18.59 -4.91
C LYS A 168 3.25 17.72 -5.68
N ALA A 169 2.84 16.48 -5.96
CA ALA A 169 3.59 15.53 -6.78
C ALA A 169 2.74 14.97 -7.90
N THR A 170 3.35 14.75 -9.07
CA THR A 170 2.67 14.17 -10.23
C THR A 170 3.43 12.94 -10.70
N GLY A 171 2.75 11.80 -10.70
CA GLY A 171 3.26 10.57 -11.27
C GLY A 171 2.54 10.20 -12.56
N ARG A 172 3.25 9.54 -13.45
CA ARG A 172 2.73 9.09 -14.76
C ARG A 172 3.06 7.62 -15.00
N SER A 173 2.09 6.91 -15.56
CA SER A 173 2.29 5.57 -16.11
C SER A 173 1.45 5.39 -17.37
N GLY A 174 2.10 5.25 -18.52
CA GLY A 174 1.44 5.26 -19.82
C GLY A 174 0.70 6.58 -20.07
N SER A 175 -0.60 6.51 -20.34
CA SER A 175 -1.47 7.69 -20.52
C SER A 175 -2.03 8.23 -19.21
N THR A 176 -2.01 7.42 -18.12
CA THR A 176 -2.56 7.80 -16.82
C THR A 176 -1.60 8.72 -16.08
N ARG A 177 -2.13 9.83 -15.60
CA ARG A 177 -1.42 10.79 -14.72
C ARG A 177 -2.21 10.94 -13.44
N VAL A 178 -1.52 10.87 -12.31
CA VAL A 178 -2.07 11.10 -10.98
C VAL A 178 -1.26 12.21 -10.34
N THR A 179 -1.94 13.27 -9.94
CA THR A 179 -1.35 14.37 -9.20
C THR A 179 -1.87 14.28 -7.77
N LEU A 180 -0.97 14.11 -6.83
CA LEU A 180 -1.26 14.14 -5.40
C LEU A 180 -1.11 15.58 -4.91
N LEU A 181 -2.04 16.02 -4.08
CA LEU A 181 -2.09 17.34 -3.49
C LEU A 181 -2.18 17.20 -1.97
N PRO A 182 -1.46 18.02 -1.19
CA PRO A 182 -1.58 17.99 0.25
C PRO A 182 -3.02 18.34 0.68
N ALA A 183 -3.53 17.62 1.67
CA ALA A 183 -4.85 17.86 2.23
C ALA A 183 -4.74 18.20 3.72
N PRO A 184 -5.67 18.98 4.28
CA PRO A 184 -5.73 19.20 5.71
C PRO A 184 -6.09 17.92 6.46
N SER A 185 -5.71 17.90 7.73
CA SER A 185 -5.95 16.81 8.65
C SER A 185 -7.44 16.41 8.72
N GLY A 186 -7.73 15.11 8.70
CA GLY A 186 -9.08 14.56 8.81
C GLY A 186 -9.91 14.53 7.52
N LYS A 187 -9.33 14.89 6.36
CA LYS A 187 -10.03 14.81 5.05
C LYS A 187 -10.03 13.40 4.45
N GLY A 188 -9.12 12.56 4.89
CA GLY A 188 -8.96 11.20 4.39
C GLY A 188 -8.38 11.13 2.98
N LEU A 189 -8.36 9.95 2.42
CA LEU A 189 -7.80 9.67 1.10
C LEU A 189 -8.85 9.88 0.00
N VAL A 190 -8.77 11.01 -0.70
CA VAL A 190 -9.62 11.33 -1.85
C VAL A 190 -8.92 10.93 -3.15
N ILE A 191 -8.95 9.64 -3.43
CA ILE A 191 -8.33 9.01 -4.60
C ILE A 191 -9.09 7.73 -4.97
N GLY A 192 -8.94 7.23 -6.19
CA GLY A 192 -9.51 5.94 -6.60
C GLY A 192 -8.96 4.76 -5.78
N ASP A 193 -9.74 3.67 -5.67
CA ASP A 193 -9.51 2.56 -4.73
C ASP A 193 -8.10 1.94 -4.79
N TYR A 194 -7.56 1.72 -5.96
CA TYR A 194 -6.20 1.16 -6.12
C TYR A 194 -5.12 2.11 -5.59
N GLY A 195 -5.29 3.42 -5.78
CA GLY A 195 -4.40 4.43 -5.22
C GLY A 195 -4.56 4.56 -3.72
N ARG A 196 -5.78 4.43 -3.20
CA ARG A 196 -6.09 4.46 -1.77
C ARG A 196 -5.36 3.35 -1.03
N ARG A 197 -5.37 2.13 -1.55
CA ARG A 197 -4.64 0.99 -0.96
C ARG A 197 -3.14 1.24 -0.93
N VAL A 198 -2.55 1.76 -2.01
CA VAL A 198 -1.11 2.10 -2.06
C VAL A 198 -0.76 3.19 -1.05
N LEU A 199 -1.58 4.26 -0.92
CA LEU A 199 -1.33 5.34 0.04
C LEU A 199 -1.53 4.88 1.48
N LYS A 200 -2.51 4.00 1.76
CA LYS A 200 -2.72 3.43 3.08
C LYS A 200 -1.50 2.61 3.52
N LEU A 201 -0.96 1.76 2.63
CA LEU A 201 0.26 0.99 2.89
C LEU A 201 1.51 1.89 3.05
N ALA A 202 1.51 3.09 2.47
CA ALA A 202 2.56 4.09 2.66
C ALA A 202 2.43 4.88 3.97
N GLY A 203 1.34 4.72 4.71
CA GLY A 203 1.08 5.47 5.95
C GLY A 203 0.69 6.92 5.72
N VAL A 204 0.09 7.23 4.56
CA VAL A 204 -0.48 8.54 4.26
C VAL A 204 -1.98 8.49 4.51
N GLU A 205 -2.51 9.43 5.30
CA GLU A 205 -3.91 9.44 5.73
C GLU A 205 -4.73 10.49 4.99
N ASP A 206 -4.16 11.66 4.70
CA ASP A 206 -4.87 12.79 4.13
C ASP A 206 -4.25 13.24 2.80
N VAL A 207 -4.94 12.99 1.69
CA VAL A 207 -4.48 13.41 0.34
C VAL A 207 -5.66 13.72 -0.56
N TRP A 208 -5.55 14.81 -1.28
CA TRP A 208 -6.37 15.06 -2.45
C TRP A 208 -5.66 14.58 -3.71
N SER A 209 -6.43 14.12 -4.68
CA SER A 209 -5.86 13.70 -5.96
C SER A 209 -6.59 14.29 -7.16
N ARG A 210 -5.83 14.56 -8.21
CA ARG A 210 -6.34 14.86 -9.53
C ARG A 210 -5.81 13.82 -10.51
N SER A 211 -6.70 13.09 -11.14
CA SER A 211 -6.33 12.07 -12.12
C SER A 211 -6.74 12.48 -13.53
N SER A 212 -5.95 12.09 -14.53
CA SER A 212 -6.22 12.34 -15.94
C SER A 212 -5.73 11.18 -16.81
N GLY A 213 -6.27 11.07 -18.02
CA GLY A 213 -5.98 9.99 -18.96
C GLY A 213 -6.83 8.75 -18.73
N GLN A 214 -6.31 7.57 -19.07
CA GLN A 214 -7.02 6.28 -18.95
C GLN A 214 -6.96 5.76 -17.50
N THR A 215 -7.69 6.40 -16.59
CA THR A 215 -7.71 6.08 -15.14
C THR A 215 -8.39 4.74 -14.84
N ARG A 216 -9.18 4.19 -15.76
CA ARG A 216 -9.83 2.88 -15.64
C ARG A 216 -8.82 1.72 -15.63
N SER A 217 -7.60 1.95 -16.17
CA SER A 217 -6.53 0.96 -16.14
C SER A 217 -5.93 0.83 -14.74
N THR A 218 -6.30 -0.22 -14.01
CA THR A 218 -5.91 -0.48 -12.61
C THR A 218 -4.40 -0.49 -12.41
N ILE A 219 -3.69 -1.21 -13.28
CA ILE A 219 -2.24 -1.35 -13.23
C ILE A 219 -1.56 0.01 -13.43
N ASN A 220 -1.99 0.77 -14.45
CA ASN A 220 -1.38 2.07 -14.73
C ASN A 220 -1.71 3.10 -13.67
N PHE A 221 -2.91 3.04 -13.08
CA PHE A 221 -3.32 3.94 -12.01
C PHE A 221 -2.48 3.72 -10.74
N ALA A 222 -2.33 2.47 -10.29
CA ALA A 222 -1.50 2.14 -9.15
C ALA A 222 -0.02 2.50 -9.38
N LYS A 223 0.52 2.21 -10.58
CA LYS A 223 1.89 2.64 -10.95
C LYS A 223 2.05 4.15 -10.97
N ALA A 224 1.07 4.89 -11.49
CA ALA A 224 1.14 6.35 -11.52
C ALA A 224 1.12 6.93 -10.10
N THR A 225 0.34 6.34 -9.17
CA THR A 225 0.34 6.74 -7.77
C THR A 225 1.69 6.44 -7.11
N PHE A 226 2.25 5.25 -7.34
CA PHE A 226 3.58 4.88 -6.83
C PHE A 226 4.68 5.79 -7.37
N ASN A 227 4.68 6.09 -8.67
CA ASN A 227 5.65 7.03 -9.27
C ASN A 227 5.49 8.46 -8.71
N ALA A 228 4.27 8.88 -8.31
CA ALA A 228 4.09 10.17 -7.64
C ALA A 228 4.78 10.19 -6.27
N LEU A 229 4.69 9.11 -5.51
CA LEU A 229 5.40 8.96 -4.23
C LEU A 229 6.93 8.91 -4.44
N GLU A 230 7.40 8.24 -5.48
CA GLU A 230 8.82 8.20 -5.85
C GLU A 230 9.37 9.59 -6.20
N VAL A 231 8.58 10.41 -6.91
CA VAL A 231 8.94 11.81 -7.21
C VAL A 231 9.06 12.65 -5.93
N LEU A 232 8.18 12.43 -4.95
CA LEU A 232 8.29 13.06 -3.62
C LEU A 232 9.61 12.70 -2.93
N GLY A 233 9.97 11.43 -2.92
CA GLY A 233 11.20 10.92 -2.29
C GLY A 233 12.50 11.43 -2.95
N ARG A 234 12.45 11.89 -4.20
CA ARG A 234 13.61 12.45 -4.93
C ARG A 234 13.77 13.96 -4.75
N ALA A 235 12.79 14.64 -4.15
CA ALA A 235 12.86 16.09 -3.99
C ALA A 235 13.92 16.47 -2.96
N LYS A 236 14.76 17.45 -3.32
CA LYS A 236 15.71 18.03 -2.39
C LYS A 236 15.00 19.09 -1.56
N VAL A 237 14.96 18.89 -0.27
CA VAL A 237 14.31 19.79 0.69
C VAL A 237 15.38 20.42 1.57
N ASN A 238 15.28 21.75 1.77
CA ASN A 238 16.14 22.47 2.70
C ASN A 238 15.67 22.23 4.14
N ASP A 239 16.59 22.23 5.12
CA ASP A 239 16.30 21.96 6.53
C ASP A 239 15.21 22.89 7.10
N GLN A 240 15.25 24.20 6.77
CA GLN A 240 14.22 25.16 7.15
C GLN A 240 12.81 24.79 6.67
N VAL A 241 12.70 24.22 5.45
CA VAL A 241 11.44 23.76 4.89
C VAL A 241 11.02 22.43 5.50
N ARG A 242 11.99 21.56 5.83
CA ARG A 242 11.76 20.29 6.49
C ARG A 242 11.11 20.51 7.86
N ASP A 243 11.65 21.41 8.66
CA ASP A 243 11.13 21.75 9.98
C ASP A 243 9.75 22.40 9.91
N LYS A 244 9.57 23.36 8.98
CA LYS A 244 8.31 24.09 8.78
C LYS A 244 7.16 23.19 8.32
N LEU A 245 7.44 22.20 7.50
CA LEU A 245 6.43 21.28 6.96
C LEU A 245 6.37 19.96 7.73
N HIS A 246 7.13 19.82 8.81
CA HIS A 246 7.25 18.59 9.61
C HIS A 246 7.47 17.35 8.74
N ILE A 247 8.43 17.45 7.80
CA ILE A 247 8.69 16.38 6.84
C ILE A 247 9.41 15.22 7.55
N THR A 248 8.76 14.07 7.57
CA THR A 248 9.35 12.80 8.00
C THR A 248 9.66 11.92 6.79
N ILE A 249 10.83 11.30 6.79
CA ILE A 249 11.28 10.38 5.77
C ILE A 249 11.26 8.99 6.39
N GLY A 250 10.61 8.02 5.75
CA GLY A 250 10.58 6.67 6.28
C GLY A 250 9.78 6.54 7.58
N ARG A 251 10.33 5.81 8.57
CA ARG A 251 9.64 5.50 9.84
C ARG A 251 9.52 6.75 10.73
N ARG A 252 8.35 6.92 11.37
CA ARG A 252 8.07 8.09 12.23
C ARG A 252 8.85 8.06 13.54
N ASN A 253 9.18 6.89 14.04
CA ASN A 253 9.82 6.64 15.35
C ASN A 253 11.17 5.93 15.19
N ALA A 254 11.99 6.35 14.23
CA ALA A 254 13.37 5.87 14.12
C ALA A 254 14.32 6.78 14.89
#